data_b9fbb843c1331ee8eef51092c79c93d1
#
_entry.id   b9fbb843c1331ee8eef51092c79c93d1
#
_cell.length_a   1.000
_cell.length_b   1.000
_cell.length_c   1.000
_cell.angle_alpha   90.00
_cell.angle_beta   90.00
_cell.angle_gamma   90.00
#
_symmetry.space_group_name_H-M   'P 1'
#
loop_
_entity.id
_entity.type
_entity.pdbx_description
1 polymer ?
#
loop_
_entity_poly.entity_id
_entity_poly.type
_entity_poly.pdbx_seq_one_letter_code
_entity_poly.pdbx_strand_id
1 'polypeptide(L)'
;MICVAVTYVVLPNRDDEAVDLFTRMTEATLREPGCRMYQVHRSHQEPRRFFLYEQYDDEKALEAHRASPHFEQYVQRGLFRILESRTPDTWIPLQLRGRGG
;
A
#
# COMPACT_ATOMS: atom_id res chain seq x y z
N MET A 1 3.35 -8.58 14.04
CA MET A 1 2.72 -8.00 12.83
C MET A 1 2.99 -6.51 12.78
N ILE A 2 3.27 -6.00 11.59
CA ILE A 2 3.40 -4.57 11.38
C ILE A 2 2.45 -4.16 10.25
N CYS A 3 1.80 -3.02 10.39
CA CYS A 3 0.83 -2.54 9.42
C CYS A 3 1.28 -1.21 8.83
N VAL A 4 0.93 -0.98 7.59
CA VAL A 4 1.26 0.27 6.88
C VAL A 4 -0.04 0.84 6.32
N ALA A 5 -0.26 2.12 6.55
CA ALA A 5 -1.41 2.84 5.99
C ALA A 5 -0.87 4.01 5.18
N VAL A 6 -1.22 4.08 3.91
CA VAL A 6 -0.68 5.10 3.02
C VAL A 6 -1.82 5.81 2.30
N THR A 7 -1.82 7.14 2.38
CA THR A 7 -2.72 7.95 1.57
C THR A 7 -1.95 8.51 0.37
N TYR A 8 -2.51 8.33 -0.81
CA TYR A 8 -1.92 8.85 -2.06
C TYR A 8 -2.89 9.83 -2.69
N VAL A 9 -2.36 10.91 -3.24
CA VAL A 9 -3.13 11.76 -4.16
C VAL A 9 -2.32 11.79 -5.45
N VAL A 10 -2.95 11.38 -6.56
CA VAL A 10 -2.26 11.36 -7.86
C VAL A 10 -2.55 12.64 -8.64
N LEU A 11 -1.68 12.93 -9.58
CA LEU A 11 -1.82 14.10 -10.44
C LEU A 11 -3.10 14.02 -11.28
N PRO A 12 -3.66 15.17 -11.70
CA PRO A 12 -4.85 15.16 -12.54
C PRO A 12 -4.66 14.30 -13.81
N ASN A 13 -5.70 13.56 -14.14
CA ASN A 13 -5.75 12.68 -15.31
C ASN A 13 -4.79 11.50 -15.29
N ARG A 14 -4.26 11.15 -14.10
CA ARG A 14 -3.37 10.01 -13.95
C ARG A 14 -3.99 8.91 -13.08
N ASP A 15 -5.27 9.05 -12.74
CA ASP A 15 -5.93 8.07 -11.88
C ASP A 15 -6.09 6.69 -12.53
N ASP A 16 -6.32 6.62 -13.84
CA ASP A 16 -6.40 5.31 -14.52
C ASP A 16 -5.06 4.60 -14.52
N GLU A 17 -3.98 5.36 -14.73
CA GLU A 17 -2.62 4.82 -14.67
C GLU A 17 -2.31 4.33 -13.25
N ALA A 18 -2.75 5.08 -12.23
CA ALA A 18 -2.57 4.68 -10.83
C ALA A 18 -3.29 3.36 -10.54
N VAL A 19 -4.53 3.21 -11.02
CA VAL A 19 -5.29 1.97 -10.84
C VAL A 19 -4.55 0.78 -11.45
N ASP A 20 -3.98 0.94 -12.64
CA ASP A 20 -3.21 -0.13 -13.27
C ASP A 20 -1.98 -0.50 -12.44
N LEU A 21 -1.23 0.50 -11.98
CA LEU A 21 -0.04 0.27 -11.15
C LEU A 21 -0.40 -0.39 -9.82
N PHE A 22 -1.45 0.07 -9.16
CA PHE A 22 -1.93 -0.54 -7.93
C PHE A 22 -2.38 -1.98 -8.14
N THR A 23 -3.02 -2.28 -9.26
CA THR A 23 -3.44 -3.64 -9.60
C THR A 23 -2.25 -4.57 -9.71
N ARG A 24 -1.23 -4.15 -10.46
CA ARG A 24 -0.01 -4.94 -10.64
C ARG A 24 0.74 -5.12 -9.33
N MET A 25 0.81 -4.06 -8.54
CA MET A 25 1.49 -4.10 -7.25
C MET A 25 0.77 -5.04 -6.29
N THR A 26 -0.56 -5.01 -6.27
CA THR A 26 -1.36 -5.88 -5.41
C THR A 26 -1.13 -7.36 -5.76
N GLU A 27 -1.17 -7.69 -7.05
CA GLU A 27 -0.95 -9.06 -7.49
C GLU A 27 0.41 -9.59 -7.07
N ALA A 28 1.45 -8.79 -7.24
CA ALA A 28 2.80 -9.18 -6.89
C ALA A 28 2.99 -9.26 -5.37
N THR A 29 2.46 -8.30 -4.63
CA THR A 29 2.64 -8.21 -3.19
C THR A 29 1.94 -9.35 -2.46
N LEU A 30 0.76 -9.76 -2.92
CA LEU A 30 0.03 -10.86 -2.30
C LEU A 30 0.72 -12.21 -2.45
N ARG A 31 1.73 -12.31 -3.32
CA ARG A 31 2.54 -13.52 -3.44
C ARG A 31 3.72 -13.54 -2.48
N GLU A 32 4.00 -12.43 -1.80
CA GLU A 32 5.08 -12.36 -0.81
C GLU A 32 4.70 -13.20 0.40
N PRO A 33 5.57 -14.10 0.85
CA PRO A 33 5.23 -14.98 1.96
C PRO A 33 4.93 -14.27 3.28
N GLY A 34 5.49 -13.10 3.48
CA GLY A 34 5.27 -12.33 4.70
C GLY A 34 4.15 -11.31 4.62
N CYS A 35 3.48 -11.19 3.48
CA CYS A 35 2.37 -10.24 3.35
C CYS A 35 1.05 -10.92 3.76
N ARG A 36 0.36 -10.32 4.71
CA ARG A 36 -0.93 -10.84 5.17
C ARG A 36 -2.12 -10.14 4.55
N MET A 37 -1.95 -8.88 4.20
CA MET A 37 -3.02 -8.09 3.59
C MET A 37 -2.41 -6.96 2.76
N TYR A 38 -3.02 -6.69 1.64
CA TYR A 38 -2.64 -5.57 0.80
C TYR A 38 -3.91 -5.13 0.06
N GLN A 39 -4.52 -4.05 0.55
CA GLN A 39 -5.82 -3.62 0.03
C GLN A 39 -5.78 -2.15 -0.35
N VAL A 40 -6.01 -1.88 -1.63
CA VAL A 40 -6.09 -0.52 -2.15
C VAL A 40 -7.55 -0.09 -2.16
N HIS A 41 -7.79 1.15 -1.74
CA HIS A 41 -9.11 1.77 -1.73
C HIS A 41 -9.04 3.06 -2.53
N ARG A 42 -10.12 3.41 -3.18
CA ARG A 42 -10.25 4.71 -3.84
C ARG A 42 -11.28 5.52 -3.06
N SER A 43 -11.01 6.82 -2.88
CA SER A 43 -11.97 7.70 -2.21
C SER A 43 -13.31 7.70 -2.95
N HIS A 44 -14.40 7.65 -2.20
CA HIS A 44 -15.73 7.68 -2.77
C HIS A 44 -16.04 9.04 -3.42
N GLN A 45 -15.39 10.09 -2.95
CA GLN A 45 -15.66 11.45 -3.41
C GLN A 45 -14.58 12.03 -4.32
N GLU A 46 -13.34 11.62 -4.15
CA GLU A 46 -12.21 12.17 -4.90
C GLU A 46 -11.48 11.08 -5.69
N PRO A 47 -11.68 11.01 -7.02
CA PRO A 47 -11.12 9.91 -7.84
C PRO A 47 -9.59 9.81 -7.83
N ARG A 48 -8.90 10.89 -7.50
CA ARG A 48 -7.43 10.90 -7.47
C ARG A 48 -6.85 10.50 -6.12
N ARG A 49 -7.70 10.22 -5.14
CA ARG A 49 -7.26 9.92 -3.79
C ARG A 49 -7.42 8.44 -3.50
N PHE A 50 -6.32 7.82 -3.07
CA PHE A 50 -6.28 6.39 -2.78
C PHE A 50 -5.76 6.16 -1.37
N PHE A 51 -6.24 5.08 -0.75
CA PHE A 51 -5.79 4.66 0.56
C PHE A 51 -5.38 3.20 0.48
N LEU A 52 -4.16 2.90 0.89
CA LEU A 52 -3.62 1.54 0.88
C LEU A 52 -3.40 1.09 2.31
N TYR A 53 -3.93 -0.07 2.65
CA TYR A 53 -3.69 -0.70 3.95
C TYR A 53 -2.99 -2.03 3.74
N GLU A 54 -1.88 -2.23 4.47
CA GLU A 54 -1.00 -3.39 4.31
C GLU A 54 -0.70 -4.01 5.67
N GLN A 55 -0.56 -5.34 5.69
CA GLN A 55 -0.13 -6.07 6.89
C GLN A 55 1.01 -7.01 6.53
N TYR A 56 2.06 -7.00 7.34
CA TYR A 56 3.21 -7.90 7.18
C TYR A 56 3.47 -8.63 8.50
N ASP A 57 4.04 -9.84 8.41
CA ASP A 57 4.34 -10.66 9.58
C ASP A 57 5.22 -9.92 10.58
N ASP A 58 6.25 -9.23 10.09
CA ASP A 58 7.23 -8.51 10.90
C ASP A 58 7.94 -7.44 10.07
N GLU A 59 8.89 -6.75 10.70
CA GLU A 59 9.67 -5.72 10.00
C GLU A 59 10.52 -6.29 8.88
N LYS A 60 10.99 -7.51 9.03
CA LYS A 60 11.77 -8.17 7.98
C LYS A 60 10.95 -8.36 6.72
N ALA A 61 9.70 -8.77 6.87
CA ALA A 61 8.79 -8.95 5.73
C ALA A 61 8.50 -7.61 5.06
N LEU A 62 8.35 -6.55 5.85
CA LEU A 62 8.15 -5.21 5.30
C LEU A 62 9.39 -4.71 4.56
N GLU A 63 10.57 -4.95 5.11
CA GLU A 63 11.82 -4.59 4.42
C GLU A 63 11.96 -5.36 3.11
N ALA A 64 11.65 -6.65 3.12
CA ALA A 64 11.69 -7.47 1.90
C ALA A 64 10.72 -6.94 0.84
N HIS A 65 9.53 -6.51 1.26
CA HIS A 65 8.57 -5.88 0.36
C HIS A 65 9.16 -4.62 -0.29
N ARG A 66 9.75 -3.76 0.51
CA ARG A 66 10.32 -2.49 0.01
C ARG A 66 11.55 -2.70 -0.87
N ALA A 67 12.24 -3.83 -0.71
CA ALA A 67 13.40 -4.18 -1.53
C ALA A 67 13.04 -5.02 -2.76
N SER A 68 11.77 -5.33 -2.96
CA SER A 68 11.34 -6.22 -4.03
C SER A 68 11.43 -5.56 -5.41
N PRO A 69 11.61 -6.35 -6.47
CA PRO A 69 11.61 -5.83 -7.83
C PRO A 69 10.28 -5.17 -8.21
N HIS A 70 9.17 -5.66 -7.71
CA HIS A 70 7.87 -5.07 -8.01
C HIS A 70 7.67 -3.73 -7.29
N PHE A 71 8.23 -3.56 -6.09
CA PHE A 71 8.20 -2.25 -5.44
C PHE A 71 8.99 -1.23 -6.27
N GLU A 72 10.16 -1.58 -6.73
CA GLU A 72 10.96 -0.71 -7.58
C GLU A 72 10.21 -0.36 -8.86
N GLN A 73 9.68 -1.35 -9.54
CA GLN A 73 9.05 -1.17 -10.85
C GLN A 73 7.74 -0.39 -10.78
N TYR A 74 6.84 -0.76 -9.88
CA TYR A 74 5.49 -0.20 -9.85
C TYR A 74 5.33 0.97 -8.88
N VAL A 75 6.12 1.04 -7.83
CA VAL A 75 6.04 2.13 -6.87
C VAL A 75 7.08 3.20 -7.17
N GLN A 76 8.37 2.87 -7.11
CA GLN A 76 9.42 3.88 -7.28
C GLN A 76 9.48 4.43 -8.70
N ARG A 77 9.39 3.56 -9.70
CA ARG A 77 9.44 3.98 -11.10
C ARG A 77 8.07 4.28 -11.69
N GLY A 78 7.01 3.89 -11.00
CA GLY A 78 5.63 4.08 -11.46
C GLY A 78 4.90 5.14 -10.66
N LEU A 79 4.31 4.74 -9.53
CA LEU A 79 3.47 5.62 -8.72
C LEU A 79 4.16 6.92 -8.33
N PHE A 80 5.41 6.87 -7.90
CA PHE A 80 6.13 8.08 -7.46
C PHE A 80 6.25 9.14 -8.54
N ARG A 81 6.12 8.77 -9.79
CA ARG A 81 6.20 9.73 -10.91
C ARG A 81 4.89 10.44 -11.19
N ILE A 82 3.80 9.93 -10.65
CA ILE A 82 2.47 10.48 -10.92
C ILE A 82 1.77 10.96 -9.65
N LEU A 83 2.51 11.13 -8.57
CA LEU A 83 1.92 11.54 -7.28
C LEU A 83 1.97 13.05 -7.11
N GLU A 84 0.88 13.57 -6.54
CA GLU A 84 0.86 14.90 -6.00
C GLU A 84 1.30 14.84 -4.54
N SER A 85 0.89 13.82 -3.80
CA SER A 85 1.31 13.62 -2.41
C SER A 85 1.22 12.16 -2.01
N ARG A 86 1.97 11.80 -0.97
CA ARG A 86 1.98 10.48 -0.38
C ARG A 86 2.27 10.61 1.12
N THR A 87 1.40 10.04 1.93
CA THR A 87 1.53 10.11 3.39
C THR A 87 1.50 8.69 3.97
N PRO A 88 2.68 8.09 4.23
CA PRO A 88 2.75 6.75 4.82
C PRO A 88 2.80 6.83 6.34
N ASP A 89 2.16 5.87 7.00
CA ASP A 89 2.21 5.68 8.44
C ASP A 89 2.36 4.20 8.76
N THR A 90 3.15 3.90 9.79
CA THR A 90 3.35 2.54 10.24
C THR A 90 2.66 2.35 11.58
N TRP A 91 2.04 1.19 11.75
CA TRP A 91 1.19 0.90 12.91
C TRP A 91 1.49 -0.49 13.45
N ILE A 92 1.33 -0.67 14.75
CA ILE A 92 1.44 -1.97 15.40
C ILE A 92 0.11 -2.26 16.05
N PRO A 93 -0.52 -3.40 15.73
CA PRO A 93 -1.80 -3.73 16.36
C PRO A 93 -1.64 -3.94 17.85
N LEU A 94 -2.60 -3.44 18.61
CA LEU A 94 -2.62 -3.67 20.03
C LEU A 94 -3.29 -5.01 20.33
N GLN A 95 -2.73 -5.73 21.30
CA GLN A 95 -3.35 -6.94 21.78
C GLN A 95 -4.22 -6.57 22.97
N LEU A 96 -5.49 -6.32 22.71
CA LEU A 96 -6.40 -5.89 23.75
C LEU A 96 -7.04 -7.07 24.45
N ARG A 97 -7.25 -6.91 25.76
CA ARG A 97 -7.91 -7.96 26.52
C ARG A 97 -9.40 -7.78 26.38
N GLY A 98 -10.11 -8.78 26.79
CA GLY A 98 -11.53 -8.70 26.77
C GLY A 98 -12.06 -9.31 25.51
N ARG A 99 -13.30 -9.07 25.21
CA ARG A 99 -13.88 -9.59 24.23
C ARG A 99 -13.59 -8.96 23.12
N GLY A 100 -12.64 -8.90 22.63
CA GLY A 100 -12.25 -8.37 21.37
C GLY A 100 -13.33 -7.66 20.57
N GLY A 101 -14.24 -7.34 21.16
CA GLY A 101 -15.34 -6.62 20.52
C GLY A 101 -15.24 -5.17 20.80
#